data_30c607b0a2b63ae33f6dc39f346935f8
#
_entry.id   30c607b0a2b63ae33f6dc39f346935f8
#
_cell.length_a   1.000
_cell.length_b   1.000
_cell.length_c   1.000
_cell.angle_alpha   90.00
_cell.angle_beta   90.00
_cell.angle_gamma   90.00
#
_symmetry.space_group_name_H-M   'P 1'
#
loop_
_entity.id
_entity.type
_entity.pdbx_description
1 polymer ?
#
loop_
_entity_poly.entity_id
_entity_poly.type
_entity_poly.pdbx_seq_one_letter_code
_entity_poly.pdbx_strand_id
1 'polypeptide(L)'
;MSTVKKHLTIDFDFDSELDFILIGISCPLRDYRLCHFISKYSSIEFVRGKEDYIDHKGYAKEKDKDEMDFHIVYEKTKLKKVSKSHFSMYRYCDENFEFEYYLLNNRSIEGTLLISELPNFDYFLLIKHYIDDEDLRGLIEEIKNIPEVLLAKELDPSSLKSKENLIF
;
A
#
# COMPACT_ATOMS: atom_id res chain seq x y z
N MET A 1 18.98 -31.92 -36.07
CA MET A 1 17.70 -31.86 -35.32
C MET A 1 17.82 -30.80 -34.25
N SER A 2 17.22 -29.68 -34.49
CA SER A 2 17.28 -28.51 -33.58
C SER A 2 16.16 -28.62 -32.58
N THR A 3 16.50 -28.79 -31.30
CA THR A 3 15.54 -28.87 -30.21
C THR A 3 15.16 -27.43 -29.83
N VAL A 4 14.01 -26.98 -30.28
CA VAL A 4 13.42 -25.71 -29.85
C VAL A 4 12.98 -25.87 -28.40
N LYS A 5 13.71 -25.26 -27.47
CA LYS A 5 13.25 -25.07 -26.10
C LYS A 5 12.13 -24.01 -26.12
N LYS A 6 10.88 -24.47 -26.03
CA LYS A 6 9.76 -23.60 -25.71
C LYS A 6 9.98 -23.09 -24.28
N HIS A 7 10.36 -21.83 -24.14
CA HIS A 7 10.15 -21.08 -22.90
C HIS A 7 8.64 -20.94 -22.71
N LEU A 8 8.09 -21.64 -21.73
CA LEU A 8 6.79 -21.32 -21.18
C LEU A 8 7.00 -20.04 -20.37
N THR A 9 6.73 -18.90 -20.97
CA THR A 9 6.46 -17.67 -20.23
C THR A 9 5.07 -17.87 -19.63
N ILE A 10 5.00 -18.15 -18.34
CA ILE A 10 3.77 -17.97 -17.59
C ILE A 10 3.63 -16.45 -17.47
N ASP A 11 2.85 -15.86 -18.37
CA ASP A 11 2.33 -14.52 -18.16
C ASP A 11 1.36 -14.65 -16.97
N PHE A 12 1.89 -14.43 -15.77
CA PHE A 12 1.06 -14.07 -14.64
C PHE A 12 0.36 -12.79 -15.04
N ASP A 13 -0.96 -12.81 -15.02
CA ASP A 13 -1.81 -11.66 -15.30
C ASP A 13 -1.66 -10.68 -14.12
N PHE A 14 -0.52 -10.00 -14.04
CA PHE A 14 -0.17 -9.04 -12.99
C PHE A 14 -1.20 -7.90 -12.92
N ASP A 15 -1.89 -7.64 -14.01
CA ASP A 15 -2.89 -6.58 -14.06
C ASP A 15 -4.15 -6.94 -13.24
N SER A 16 -4.45 -8.23 -13.03
CA SER A 16 -5.56 -8.67 -12.19
C SER A 16 -5.28 -8.54 -10.68
N GLU A 17 -4.00 -8.45 -10.28
CA GLU A 17 -3.60 -8.28 -8.88
C GLU A 17 -3.51 -6.78 -8.48
N LEU A 18 -3.63 -5.87 -9.46
CA LEU A 18 -3.62 -4.42 -9.25
C LEU A 18 -5.04 -3.84 -9.13
N ASP A 19 -6.00 -4.62 -8.66
CA ASP A 19 -7.37 -4.18 -8.44
C ASP A 19 -7.49 -3.38 -7.14
N PHE A 20 -6.81 -2.24 -7.11
CA PHE A 20 -6.87 -1.26 -6.03
C PHE A 20 -6.65 0.16 -6.57
N ILE A 21 -7.17 1.14 -5.83
CA ILE A 21 -6.91 2.55 -6.07
C ILE A 21 -5.69 2.97 -5.28
N LEU A 22 -4.82 3.76 -5.91
CA LEU A 22 -3.60 4.28 -5.30
C LEU A 22 -3.63 5.80 -5.23
N ILE A 23 -3.47 6.34 -4.01
CA ILE A 23 -3.33 7.78 -3.78
C ILE A 23 -1.92 8.03 -3.26
N GLY A 24 -1.15 8.88 -3.97
CA GLY A 24 0.14 9.38 -3.49
C GLY A 24 -0.06 10.63 -2.63
N ILE A 25 0.61 10.69 -1.49
CA ILE A 25 0.54 11.80 -0.54
C ILE A 25 1.95 12.32 -0.28
N SER A 26 2.16 13.62 -0.50
CA SER A 26 3.37 14.33 -0.08
C SER A 26 3.07 15.13 1.17
N CYS A 27 3.71 14.78 2.29
CA CYS A 27 3.43 15.34 3.59
C CYS A 27 4.61 15.17 4.54
N PRO A 28 5.14 16.23 5.16
CA PRO A 28 6.31 16.14 6.05
C PRO A 28 5.98 15.59 7.44
N LEU A 29 4.71 15.32 7.73
CA LEU A 29 4.28 14.72 9.00
C LEU A 29 4.81 13.29 9.12
N ARG A 30 5.05 12.86 10.35
CA ARG A 30 5.26 11.44 10.65
C ARG A 30 3.98 10.64 10.44
N ASP A 31 4.11 9.38 10.13
CA ASP A 31 3.03 8.43 9.80
C ASP A 31 1.87 8.47 10.81
N TYR A 32 2.15 8.32 12.11
CA TYR A 32 1.12 8.35 13.16
C TYR A 32 0.37 9.69 13.24
N ARG A 33 1.04 10.82 12.92
CA ARG A 33 0.41 12.15 12.89
C ARG A 33 -0.46 12.30 11.65
N LEU A 34 0.01 11.83 10.50
CA LEU A 34 -0.80 11.82 9.29
C LEU A 34 -2.07 10.97 9.48
N CYS A 35 -1.95 9.78 10.08
CA CYS A 35 -3.12 8.94 10.44
C CYS A 35 -4.10 9.69 11.31
N HIS A 36 -3.62 10.37 12.36
CA HIS A 36 -4.48 11.16 13.25
C HIS A 36 -5.24 12.27 12.49
N PHE A 37 -4.56 12.99 11.59
CA PHE A 37 -5.22 14.04 10.81
C PHE A 37 -6.18 13.46 9.77
N ILE A 38 -5.84 12.36 9.10
CA ILE A 38 -6.79 11.70 8.20
C ILE A 38 -8.04 11.29 8.98
N SER A 39 -7.90 10.67 10.16
CA SER A 39 -9.06 10.31 11.00
C SER A 39 -9.89 11.52 11.46
N LYS A 40 -9.26 12.68 11.61
CA LYS A 40 -9.94 13.90 11.98
C LYS A 40 -10.74 14.55 10.84
N TYR A 41 -10.22 14.43 9.61
CA TYR A 41 -10.80 15.07 8.41
C TYR A 41 -11.69 14.10 7.60
N SER A 42 -11.52 12.80 7.80
CA SER A 42 -12.33 11.75 7.19
C SER A 42 -12.85 10.78 8.26
N SER A 43 -13.69 9.85 7.88
CA SER A 43 -14.19 8.80 8.78
C SER A 43 -13.27 7.59 8.89
N ILE A 44 -12.03 7.66 8.40
CA ILE A 44 -11.08 6.55 8.34
C ILE A 44 -10.23 6.54 9.61
N GLU A 45 -10.43 5.54 10.46
CA GLU A 45 -9.65 5.35 11.69
C GLU A 45 -8.57 4.30 11.49
N PHE A 46 -7.38 4.75 11.10
CA PHE A 46 -6.25 3.86 10.91
C PHE A 46 -5.75 3.26 12.23
N VAL A 47 -5.51 1.95 12.20
CA VAL A 47 -4.92 1.20 13.31
C VAL A 47 -3.67 0.46 12.85
N ARG A 48 -2.77 0.18 13.80
CA ARG A 48 -1.55 -0.57 13.59
C ARG A 48 -1.59 -1.84 14.46
N GLY A 49 -1.16 -2.97 13.90
CA GLY A 49 -0.92 -4.19 14.67
C GLY A 49 -2.15 -4.77 15.35
N LYS A 50 -3.33 -4.75 14.73
CA LYS A 50 -4.50 -5.40 15.34
C LYS A 50 -4.32 -6.93 15.36
N GLU A 51 -4.43 -7.50 16.56
CA GLU A 51 -4.39 -8.96 16.81
C GLU A 51 -5.59 -9.71 16.19
N ASP A 52 -6.67 -8.99 15.85
CA ASP A 52 -7.95 -9.55 15.41
C ASP A 52 -8.19 -9.39 13.90
N TYR A 53 -7.17 -9.61 13.07
CA TYR A 53 -7.43 -9.71 11.64
C TYR A 53 -8.12 -11.05 11.35
N ILE A 54 -9.46 -11.01 11.33
CA ILE A 54 -10.28 -12.11 10.83
C ILE A 54 -10.28 -11.99 9.31
N ASP A 55 -9.71 -12.97 8.63
CA ASP A 55 -9.83 -13.02 7.17
C ASP A 55 -11.31 -13.19 6.77
N HIS A 56 -11.65 -12.88 5.51
CA HIS A 56 -13.02 -13.01 4.99
C HIS A 56 -13.65 -14.42 5.12
N LYS A 57 -12.89 -15.38 5.65
CA LYS A 57 -13.34 -16.76 5.95
C LYS A 57 -13.53 -17.02 7.43
N GLY A 58 -13.35 -16.02 8.30
CA GLY A 58 -13.56 -16.14 9.74
C GLY A 58 -12.44 -16.87 10.50
N TYR A 59 -11.27 -17.04 9.88
CA TYR A 59 -10.11 -17.64 10.53
C TYR A 59 -9.14 -16.55 10.99
N ALA A 60 -8.85 -16.53 12.31
CA ALA A 60 -7.75 -15.75 12.85
C ALA A 60 -6.43 -16.31 12.27
N LYS A 61 -5.78 -15.58 11.37
CA LYS A 61 -4.39 -15.89 11.00
C LYS A 61 -3.50 -15.29 12.06
N GLU A 62 -2.78 -16.12 12.80
CA GLU A 62 -1.57 -15.69 13.50
C GLU A 62 -0.56 -15.22 12.46
N LYS A 63 -0.57 -13.93 12.16
CA LYS A 63 0.52 -13.30 11.42
C LYS A 63 1.62 -12.92 12.41
N ASP A 64 2.87 -13.06 11.97
CA ASP A 64 4.00 -12.53 12.71
C ASP A 64 3.75 -11.04 13.00
N LYS A 65 4.07 -10.58 14.22
CA LYS A 65 3.84 -9.20 14.65
C LYS A 65 4.45 -8.17 13.70
N ASP A 66 5.61 -8.52 13.11
CA ASP A 66 6.28 -7.65 12.14
C ASP A 66 5.47 -7.52 10.83
N GLU A 67 4.75 -8.57 10.42
CA GLU A 67 3.90 -8.52 9.23
C GLU A 67 2.59 -7.73 9.44
N MET A 68 2.20 -7.50 10.69
CA MET A 68 1.01 -6.68 11.00
C MET A 68 1.31 -5.18 11.00
N ASP A 69 2.52 -4.81 11.44
CA ASP A 69 2.95 -3.42 11.57
C ASP A 69 3.67 -2.90 10.33
N PHE A 70 4.17 -3.80 9.50
CA PHE A 70 4.98 -3.46 8.33
C PHE A 70 4.55 -4.23 7.10
N HIS A 71 4.60 -3.56 5.97
CA HIS A 71 4.69 -4.21 4.68
C HIS A 71 6.16 -4.53 4.40
N ILE A 72 6.48 -5.80 4.18
CA ILE A 72 7.85 -6.28 4.02
C ILE A 72 8.11 -6.61 2.57
N VAL A 73 9.07 -5.91 1.96
CA VAL A 73 9.53 -6.18 0.59
C VAL A 73 10.85 -6.94 0.64
N TYR A 74 10.92 -8.03 -0.11
CA TYR A 74 12.09 -8.88 -0.24
C TYR A 74 12.76 -8.66 -1.59
N GLU A 75 14.01 -8.22 -1.58
CA GLU A 75 14.80 -8.06 -2.79
C GLU A 75 15.98 -9.05 -2.84
N LYS A 76 16.18 -9.69 -3.98
CA LYS A 76 17.35 -10.53 -4.23
C LYS A 76 18.48 -9.65 -4.77
N THR A 77 19.54 -9.50 -4.01
CA THR A 77 20.74 -8.81 -4.47
C THR A 77 21.51 -9.66 -5.49
N LYS A 78 22.39 -9.02 -6.28
CA LYS A 78 23.26 -9.69 -7.25
C LYS A 78 24.13 -10.79 -6.63
N LEU A 79 24.39 -10.72 -5.33
CA LEU A 79 25.14 -11.71 -4.55
C LEU A 79 24.27 -12.84 -3.98
N LYS A 80 23.03 -13.04 -4.47
CA LYS A 80 22.04 -14.02 -3.98
C LYS A 80 21.67 -13.84 -2.49
N LYS A 81 22.00 -12.71 -1.87
CA LYS A 81 21.51 -12.36 -0.54
C LYS A 81 20.13 -11.75 -0.67
N VAL A 82 19.23 -12.14 0.23
CA VAL A 82 17.90 -11.55 0.34
C VAL A 82 18.01 -10.37 1.32
N SER A 83 17.68 -9.17 0.85
CA SER A 83 17.46 -8.00 1.71
C SER A 83 15.98 -7.87 2.02
N LYS A 84 15.67 -7.39 3.22
CA LYS A 84 14.32 -7.08 3.66
C LYS A 84 14.22 -5.58 3.87
N SER A 85 13.13 -4.99 3.41
CA SER A 85 12.80 -3.59 3.67
C SER A 85 11.43 -3.51 4.35
N HIS A 86 11.37 -2.81 5.49
CA HIS A 86 10.18 -2.71 6.31
C HIS A 86 9.54 -1.33 6.14
N PHE A 87 8.35 -1.29 5.57
CA PHE A 87 7.57 -0.08 5.35
C PHE A 87 6.43 -0.02 6.37
N SER A 88 6.39 1.01 7.19
CA SER A 88 5.28 1.20 8.15
C SER A 88 3.94 1.15 7.45
N MET A 89 3.02 0.37 7.99
CA MET A 89 1.69 0.14 7.42
C MET A 89 0.62 0.33 8.50
N TYR A 90 -0.38 1.12 8.16
CA TYR A 90 -1.60 1.31 8.94
C TYR A 90 -2.78 0.81 8.12
N ARG A 91 -3.81 0.30 8.79
CA ARG A 91 -4.98 -0.30 8.16
C ARG A 91 -6.25 0.29 8.70
N TYR A 92 -7.25 0.29 7.86
CA TYR A 92 -8.64 0.45 8.24
C TYR A 92 -9.48 -0.53 7.41
N CYS A 93 -10.37 -1.24 8.06
CA CYS A 93 -11.33 -2.11 7.41
C CYS A 93 -12.73 -1.71 7.87
N ASP A 94 -13.59 -1.39 6.93
CA ASP A 94 -15.01 -1.15 7.20
C ASP A 94 -15.76 -2.48 7.05
N GLU A 95 -16.21 -3.03 8.18
CA GLU A 95 -16.90 -4.32 8.23
C GLU A 95 -18.25 -4.32 7.46
N ASN A 96 -18.88 -3.14 7.30
CA ASN A 96 -20.18 -3.04 6.65
C ASN A 96 -20.08 -2.97 5.12
N PHE A 97 -18.99 -2.41 4.60
CA PHE A 97 -18.83 -2.10 3.18
C PHE A 97 -17.70 -2.90 2.51
N GLU A 98 -17.01 -3.74 3.28
CA GLU A 98 -15.88 -4.55 2.79
C GLU A 98 -14.72 -3.70 2.22
N PHE A 99 -14.61 -2.42 2.62
CA PHE A 99 -13.50 -1.57 2.21
C PHE A 99 -12.28 -1.83 3.05
N GLU A 100 -11.14 -1.92 2.40
CA GLU A 100 -9.85 -2.02 3.05
C GLU A 100 -8.94 -0.86 2.60
N TYR A 101 -8.45 -0.11 3.57
CA TYR A 101 -7.53 0.99 3.36
C TYR A 101 -6.19 0.67 4.00
N TYR A 102 -5.11 0.93 3.26
CA TYR A 102 -3.74 0.73 3.73
C TYR A 102 -2.94 2.00 3.51
N LEU A 103 -2.44 2.61 4.59
CA LEU A 103 -1.50 3.72 4.50
C LEU A 103 -0.09 3.19 4.69
N LEU A 104 0.74 3.34 3.68
CA LEU A 104 2.13 2.86 3.61
C LEU A 104 3.10 4.02 3.55
N ASN A 105 4.19 3.93 4.30
CA ASN A 105 5.31 4.83 4.11
C ASN A 105 6.02 4.49 2.79
N ASN A 106 6.43 5.51 2.02
CA ASN A 106 7.28 5.29 0.84
C ASN A 106 8.74 5.00 1.23
N ARG A 107 9.16 5.37 2.44
CA ARG A 107 10.53 5.11 2.92
C ARG A 107 10.51 4.06 4.01
N SER A 108 11.29 3.01 3.81
CA SER A 108 11.47 1.93 4.79
C SER A 108 12.33 2.38 5.97
N ILE A 109 12.35 1.57 7.03
CA ILE A 109 13.24 1.75 8.18
C ILE A 109 14.71 1.70 7.73
N GLU A 110 15.03 0.87 6.73
CA GLU A 110 16.37 0.70 6.15
C GLU A 110 16.74 1.82 5.18
N GLY A 111 15.81 2.72 4.84
CA GLY A 111 16.02 3.88 3.99
C GLY A 111 15.76 3.67 2.50
N THR A 112 15.28 2.49 2.10
CA THR A 112 14.85 2.19 0.71
C THR A 112 13.49 2.80 0.41
N LEU A 113 13.17 3.01 -0.87
CA LEU A 113 11.86 3.50 -1.29
C LEU A 113 10.98 2.33 -1.75
N LEU A 114 9.70 2.36 -1.37
CA LEU A 114 8.67 1.41 -1.83
C LEU A 114 8.46 1.56 -3.34
N ILE A 115 8.26 2.78 -3.77
CA ILE A 115 8.13 3.17 -5.19
C ILE A 115 9.26 4.12 -5.52
N SER A 116 10.34 3.57 -6.04
CA SER A 116 11.60 4.30 -6.25
C SER A 116 11.49 5.41 -7.30
N GLU A 117 10.58 5.26 -8.27
CA GLU A 117 10.31 6.27 -9.32
C GLU A 117 9.43 7.43 -8.85
N LEU A 118 8.87 7.35 -7.64
CA LEU A 118 8.03 8.39 -7.04
C LEU A 118 8.62 8.90 -5.71
N PRO A 119 9.87 9.41 -5.68
CA PRO A 119 10.54 9.81 -4.45
C PRO A 119 9.92 11.05 -3.78
N ASN A 120 9.08 11.78 -4.49
CA ASN A 120 8.42 12.99 -4.00
C ASN A 120 7.17 12.71 -3.16
N PHE A 121 6.69 11.47 -3.14
CA PHE A 121 5.61 11.05 -2.27
C PHE A 121 6.19 10.41 -1.01
N ASP A 122 5.69 10.84 0.14
CA ASP A 122 6.10 10.31 1.44
C ASP A 122 5.26 9.09 1.84
N TYR A 123 3.99 9.05 1.36
CA TYR A 123 3.03 8.02 1.68
C TYR A 123 2.22 7.58 0.47
N PHE A 124 1.75 6.35 0.53
CA PHE A 124 0.76 5.81 -0.40
C PHE A 124 -0.45 5.29 0.37
N LEU A 125 -1.64 5.69 -0.06
CA LEU A 125 -2.90 5.14 0.42
C LEU A 125 -3.46 4.22 -0.66
N LEU A 126 -3.56 2.92 -0.32
CA LEU A 126 -4.21 1.91 -1.15
C LEU A 126 -5.63 1.71 -0.66
N ILE A 127 -6.57 1.65 -1.59
CA ILE A 127 -7.97 1.35 -1.33
C ILE A 127 -8.31 0.09 -2.12
N LYS A 128 -8.52 -1.02 -1.42
CA LYS A 128 -8.99 -2.27 -2.01
C LYS A 128 -10.51 -2.29 -2.02
N HIS A 129 -11.05 -2.97 -3.02
CA HIS A 129 -12.47 -3.00 -3.35
C HIS A 129 -13.00 -1.70 -3.96
N TYR A 130 -14.27 -1.70 -4.34
CA TYR A 130 -14.85 -0.62 -5.11
C TYR A 130 -15.16 0.59 -4.24
N ILE A 131 -14.71 1.75 -4.67
CA ILE A 131 -15.17 3.07 -4.21
C ILE A 131 -15.65 3.85 -5.45
N ASP A 132 -16.75 4.57 -5.35
CA ASP A 132 -17.19 5.36 -6.48
C ASP A 132 -16.34 6.64 -6.67
N ASP A 133 -16.42 7.22 -7.87
CA ASP A 133 -15.58 8.37 -8.24
C ASP A 133 -15.88 9.63 -7.41
N GLU A 134 -17.08 9.78 -6.88
CA GLU A 134 -17.47 10.93 -6.07
C GLU A 134 -16.86 10.81 -4.67
N ASP A 135 -16.97 9.64 -4.04
CA ASP A 135 -16.38 9.35 -2.74
C ASP A 135 -14.85 9.41 -2.80
N LEU A 136 -14.24 8.89 -3.88
CA LEU A 136 -12.80 8.97 -4.07
C LEU A 136 -12.32 10.43 -4.17
N ARG A 137 -13.02 11.25 -4.95
CA ARG A 137 -12.70 12.69 -5.05
C ARG A 137 -12.88 13.39 -3.73
N GLY A 138 -13.97 13.07 -3.00
CA GLY A 138 -14.24 13.59 -1.66
C GLY A 138 -13.09 13.27 -0.71
N LEU A 139 -12.66 12.02 -0.64
CA LEU A 139 -11.55 11.58 0.19
C LEU A 139 -10.23 12.31 -0.15
N ILE A 140 -9.92 12.44 -1.44
CA ILE A 140 -8.71 13.16 -1.86
C ILE A 140 -8.77 14.64 -1.41
N GLU A 141 -9.91 15.29 -1.53
CA GLU A 141 -10.08 16.69 -1.07
C GLU A 141 -10.01 16.81 0.46
N GLU A 142 -10.57 15.85 1.21
CA GLU A 142 -10.41 15.78 2.67
C GLU A 142 -8.95 15.68 3.09
N ILE A 143 -8.18 14.82 2.42
CA ILE A 143 -6.73 14.68 2.66
C ILE A 143 -5.98 15.98 2.30
N LYS A 144 -6.32 16.64 1.20
CA LYS A 144 -5.72 17.92 0.79
C LYS A 144 -6.03 19.05 1.78
N ASN A 145 -7.15 18.99 2.49
CA ASN A 145 -7.53 19.98 3.50
C ASN A 145 -6.69 19.87 4.78
N ILE A 146 -5.92 18.83 4.96
CA ILE A 146 -4.94 18.73 6.04
C ILE A 146 -3.83 19.75 5.77
N PRO A 147 -3.60 20.75 6.68
CA PRO A 147 -2.71 21.88 6.39
C PRO A 147 -1.28 21.50 5.99
N GLU A 148 -0.77 20.38 6.50
CA GLU A 148 0.59 19.91 6.25
C GLU A 148 0.70 19.04 4.98
N VAL A 149 -0.41 18.66 4.34
CA VAL A 149 -0.40 17.93 3.08
C VAL A 149 -0.09 18.89 1.94
N LEU A 150 1.02 18.65 1.27
CA LEU A 150 1.47 19.47 0.14
C LEU A 150 0.83 19.02 -1.17
N LEU A 151 0.59 17.71 -1.30
CA LEU A 151 -0.01 17.10 -2.48
C LEU A 151 -0.70 15.80 -2.09
N ALA A 152 -1.91 15.58 -2.63
CA ALA A 152 -2.57 14.30 -2.65
C ALA A 152 -3.23 14.11 -4.01
N LYS A 153 -2.96 12.99 -4.67
CA LYS A 153 -3.57 12.68 -5.98
C LYS A 153 -3.63 11.20 -6.24
N GLU A 154 -4.62 10.82 -7.03
CA GLU A 154 -4.71 9.47 -7.57
C GLU A 154 -3.54 9.20 -8.55
N LEU A 155 -3.03 7.98 -8.49
CA LEU A 155 -1.96 7.46 -9.33
C LEU A 155 -2.44 6.19 -10.04
N ASP A 156 -2.00 5.99 -11.27
CA ASP A 156 -2.23 4.75 -11.99
C ASP A 156 -1.17 3.70 -11.59
N PRO A 157 -1.52 2.66 -10.81
CA PRO A 157 -0.56 1.65 -10.39
C PRO A 157 0.01 0.84 -11.56
N SER A 158 -0.74 0.69 -12.66
CA SER A 158 -0.29 -0.06 -13.83
C SER A 158 0.91 0.59 -14.54
N SER A 159 1.03 1.92 -14.44
CA SER A 159 2.12 2.71 -15.02
C SER A 159 3.44 2.62 -14.23
N LEU A 160 3.41 2.08 -12.99
CA LEU A 160 4.56 2.04 -12.11
C LEU A 160 5.50 0.87 -12.45
N LYS A 161 6.80 1.13 -12.37
CA LYS A 161 7.83 0.09 -12.54
C LYS A 161 7.92 -0.82 -11.32
N SER A 162 7.75 -0.24 -10.13
CA SER A 162 7.82 -0.96 -8.83
C SER A 162 6.43 -1.41 -8.34
N LYS A 163 5.47 -1.58 -9.23
CA LYS A 163 4.08 -1.94 -8.89
C LYS A 163 3.95 -3.23 -8.09
N GLU A 164 4.84 -4.18 -8.32
CA GLU A 164 4.92 -5.45 -7.57
C GLU A 164 5.12 -5.26 -6.07
N ASN A 165 5.73 -4.15 -5.64
CA ASN A 165 5.91 -3.83 -4.23
C ASN A 165 4.60 -3.42 -3.53
N LEU A 166 3.51 -3.20 -4.28
CA LEU A 166 2.20 -2.83 -3.75
C LEU A 166 1.25 -4.03 -3.61
N ILE A 167 1.71 -5.23 -3.96
CA ILE A 167 0.91 -6.47 -3.90
C ILE A 167 1.22 -7.19 -2.58
N PHE A 168 0.20 -7.40 -1.74
CA PHE A 168 0.31 -8.09 -0.44
C PHE A 168 -1.03 -8.63 0.05
#